data_3aabb5d6e673875d91f5f546713dbf6b
#
_entry.id   3aabb5d6e673875d91f5f546713dbf6b
#
_cell.length_a   1.000
_cell.length_b   1.000
_cell.length_c   1.000
_cell.angle_alpha   90.00
_cell.angle_beta   90.00
_cell.angle_gamma   90.00
#
_symmetry.space_group_name_H-M   'P 1'
#
loop_
_entity.id
_entity.type
_entity.pdbx_description
1 polymer ?
#
loop_
_entity_poly.entity_id
_entity_poly.type
_entity_poly.pdbx_seq_one_letter_code
_entity_poly.pdbx_strand_id
1 'polypeptide(L)'
;MKNWKKYALASASVIALGATLAACGSLTGNNKKSATTEDGKPVIKMYQIGDKPDNLDTLLENANKIIEKKVGAKLDIQYLGWGDYAQKMNVIISSGENYDIAFANNYVINAQKGAYADLTELYKKEGKELYKALDPAYIKGNTVNGKIYAVPVAANVASSQNFAFNGPLVEKYGIDISNVKDYASLEPVLKAIKEKDPNVVPFAMNKSYGGPSDDFDYVAVDGLPFVVDLKGDTTKIVDRYTIPRYVENLKTLHKYYEAGYIPKDVATSDTGYDLSQDTWLVREETVGPADYGNSLLTRVANRKIDIKPFTELYKKNNTTQVANFVISNNSKNKEKA
;
A
#
# COMPACT_ATOMS: atom_id res chain seq x y z
N MET A 1 62.85 -8.54 25.50
CA MET A 1 62.31 -9.09 24.20
C MET A 1 61.06 -9.94 24.38
N LYS A 2 60.13 -9.56 25.26
CA LYS A 2 58.93 -10.40 25.57
C LYS A 2 57.58 -9.77 25.20
N ASN A 3 57.55 -8.54 24.67
CA ASN A 3 56.32 -7.79 24.42
C ASN A 3 55.98 -7.59 22.92
N TRP A 4 56.84 -7.97 21.99
CA TRP A 4 56.54 -7.76 20.54
C TRP A 4 55.51 -8.72 19.98
N LYS A 5 55.43 -9.94 20.53
CA LYS A 5 54.40 -10.89 20.06
C LYS A 5 52.95 -10.54 20.42
N LYS A 6 52.73 -9.70 21.41
CA LYS A 6 51.37 -9.23 21.81
C LYS A 6 50.85 -8.12 20.89
N TYR A 7 51.67 -7.33 20.27
CA TYR A 7 51.27 -6.26 19.36
C TYR A 7 51.10 -6.77 17.90
N ALA A 8 51.74 -7.86 17.53
CA ALA A 8 51.52 -8.46 16.22
C ALA A 8 50.16 -9.17 16.10
N LEU A 9 49.57 -9.66 17.21
CA LEU A 9 48.22 -10.24 17.19
C LEU A 9 47.12 -9.20 17.22
N ALA A 10 47.38 -8.03 17.79
CA ALA A 10 46.40 -6.93 17.82
C ALA A 10 46.25 -6.22 16.44
N SER A 11 47.33 -6.14 15.67
CA SER A 11 47.32 -5.56 14.32
C SER A 11 46.70 -6.48 13.27
N ALA A 12 46.75 -7.79 13.43
CA ALA A 12 46.09 -8.74 12.53
C ALA A 12 44.55 -8.74 12.71
N SER A 13 44.05 -8.45 13.92
CA SER A 13 42.62 -8.40 14.22
C SER A 13 41.96 -7.13 13.66
N VAL A 14 42.66 -6.02 13.54
CA VAL A 14 42.15 -4.76 12.98
C VAL A 14 42.07 -4.85 11.45
N ILE A 15 42.96 -5.56 10.80
CA ILE A 15 42.96 -5.75 9.35
C ILE A 15 41.82 -6.73 8.94
N ALA A 16 41.48 -7.71 9.76
CA ALA A 16 40.35 -8.61 9.49
C ALA A 16 38.98 -7.94 9.64
N LEU A 17 38.81 -6.94 10.52
CA LEU A 17 37.59 -6.15 10.61
C LEU A 17 37.45 -5.12 9.47
N GLY A 18 38.57 -4.66 8.90
CA GLY A 18 38.56 -3.76 7.74
C GLY A 18 38.14 -4.43 6.44
N ALA A 19 38.40 -5.73 6.29
CA ALA A 19 38.06 -6.49 5.09
C ALA A 19 36.57 -6.91 5.02
N THR A 20 35.89 -7.01 6.16
CA THR A 20 34.44 -7.31 6.18
C THR A 20 33.56 -6.08 5.95
N LEU A 21 34.07 -4.86 6.16
CA LEU A 21 33.38 -3.62 5.80
C LEU A 21 33.53 -3.28 4.31
N ALA A 22 34.52 -3.82 3.61
CA ALA A 22 34.68 -3.63 2.17
C ALA A 22 33.75 -4.53 1.34
N ALA A 23 33.18 -5.60 1.92
CA ALA A 23 32.20 -6.46 1.24
C ALA A 23 30.76 -5.88 1.25
N CYS A 24 30.47 -4.89 2.09
CA CYS A 24 29.20 -4.12 2.03
C CYS A 24 29.30 -2.86 1.17
N GLY A 25 30.48 -2.53 0.65
CA GLY A 25 30.73 -1.34 -0.16
C GLY A 25 30.46 -1.48 -1.66
N SER A 26 30.01 -2.64 -2.14
CA SER A 26 29.66 -2.81 -3.56
C SER A 26 28.20 -2.55 -3.92
N LEU A 27 27.41 -2.00 -2.99
CA LEU A 27 26.05 -1.51 -3.25
C LEU A 27 25.99 -0.01 -3.60
N THR A 28 27.13 0.70 -3.60
CA THR A 28 27.21 2.10 -4.06
C THR A 28 27.90 2.21 -5.42
N GLY A 29 27.66 1.24 -6.31
CA GLY A 29 28.15 1.21 -7.66
C GLY A 29 27.14 1.81 -8.65
N ASN A 30 27.26 3.10 -8.92
CA ASN A 30 27.01 3.66 -10.28
C ASN A 30 25.62 3.49 -10.92
N ASN A 31 24.52 3.69 -10.18
CA ASN A 31 23.17 3.67 -10.75
C ASN A 31 22.66 5.03 -11.25
N LYS A 32 23.53 5.87 -11.82
CA LYS A 32 23.12 7.16 -12.43
C LYS A 32 22.68 7.05 -13.90
N LYS A 33 22.73 5.86 -14.50
CA LYS A 33 22.24 5.66 -15.88
C LYS A 33 20.85 5.06 -15.82
N SER A 34 19.88 5.68 -16.51
CA SER A 34 18.60 5.05 -16.81
C SER A 34 18.86 3.75 -17.60
N ALA A 35 18.15 2.68 -17.26
CA ALA A 35 18.22 1.43 -17.99
C ALA A 35 17.72 1.65 -19.43
N THR A 36 18.38 1.03 -20.40
CA THR A 36 17.95 1.02 -21.79
C THR A 36 17.85 -0.42 -22.28
N THR A 37 16.97 -0.65 -23.23
CA THR A 37 16.88 -1.92 -23.94
C THR A 37 18.08 -2.09 -24.90
N GLU A 38 18.25 -3.28 -25.48
CA GLU A 38 19.31 -3.55 -26.46
C GLU A 38 19.21 -2.64 -27.70
N ASP A 39 17.99 -2.25 -28.10
CA ASP A 39 17.71 -1.32 -29.18
C ASP A 39 17.74 0.17 -28.75
N GLY A 40 18.26 0.45 -27.56
CA GLY A 40 18.52 1.81 -27.06
C GLY A 40 17.30 2.57 -26.54
N LYS A 41 16.12 1.93 -26.42
CA LYS A 41 14.94 2.57 -25.86
C LYS A 41 15.01 2.62 -24.33
N PRO A 42 14.51 3.70 -23.68
CA PRO A 42 14.51 3.79 -22.24
C PRO A 42 13.57 2.75 -21.60
N VAL A 43 13.97 2.23 -20.44
CA VAL A 43 13.13 1.43 -19.56
C VAL A 43 12.64 2.33 -18.43
N ILE A 44 11.34 2.49 -18.34
CA ILE A 44 10.66 3.24 -17.28
C ILE A 44 10.53 2.33 -16.07
N LYS A 45 11.30 2.62 -15.02
CA LYS A 45 11.25 1.87 -13.76
C LYS A 45 10.13 2.42 -12.87
N MET A 46 9.19 1.56 -12.52
CA MET A 46 8.04 1.90 -11.67
C MET A 46 8.05 1.11 -10.36
N TYR A 47 7.84 1.80 -9.23
CA TYR A 47 7.54 1.18 -7.95
C TYR A 47 6.05 1.21 -7.68
N GLN A 48 5.46 0.02 -7.50
CA GLN A 48 4.04 -0.18 -7.23
C GLN A 48 3.85 -0.80 -5.84
N ILE A 49 2.89 -0.29 -5.08
CA ILE A 49 2.46 -0.90 -3.84
C ILE A 49 1.56 -2.11 -4.14
N GLY A 50 1.74 -3.20 -3.42
CA GLY A 50 0.92 -4.41 -3.52
C GLY A 50 1.72 -5.67 -3.72
N ASP A 51 1.01 -6.77 -3.91
CA ASP A 51 1.61 -8.07 -4.16
C ASP A 51 1.88 -8.26 -5.65
N LYS A 52 3.05 -8.84 -5.99
CA LYS A 52 3.42 -9.10 -7.38
C LYS A 52 2.48 -10.18 -7.95
N PRO A 53 1.75 -9.92 -9.06
CA PRO A 53 0.97 -10.96 -9.74
C PRO A 53 1.88 -12.07 -10.28
N ASP A 54 1.46 -13.33 -10.16
CA ASP A 54 2.24 -14.49 -10.64
C ASP A 54 2.53 -14.42 -12.15
N ASN A 55 1.64 -13.83 -12.92
CA ASN A 55 1.76 -13.69 -14.37
C ASN A 55 2.29 -12.32 -14.83
N LEU A 56 2.95 -11.56 -13.93
CA LEU A 56 3.42 -10.19 -14.22
C LEU A 56 4.27 -10.12 -15.49
N ASP A 57 5.17 -11.07 -15.70
CA ASP A 57 6.08 -11.07 -16.84
C ASP A 57 5.32 -11.15 -18.17
N THR A 58 4.30 -12.01 -18.25
CA THR A 58 3.41 -12.11 -19.42
C THR A 58 2.59 -10.84 -19.61
N LEU A 59 2.09 -10.24 -18.52
CA LEU A 59 1.35 -8.99 -18.55
C LEU A 59 2.22 -7.84 -19.08
N LEU A 60 3.46 -7.73 -18.58
CA LEU A 60 4.41 -6.71 -19.01
C LEU A 60 4.85 -6.91 -20.46
N GLU A 61 5.09 -8.14 -20.89
CA GLU A 61 5.38 -8.42 -22.31
C GLU A 61 4.29 -7.87 -23.23
N ASN A 62 3.02 -8.16 -22.92
CA ASN A 62 1.90 -7.69 -23.73
C ASN A 62 1.68 -6.18 -23.62
N ALA A 63 1.79 -5.60 -22.44
CA ALA A 63 1.67 -4.17 -22.23
C ALA A 63 2.79 -3.41 -22.97
N ASN A 64 4.02 -3.91 -22.88
CA ASN A 64 5.17 -3.27 -23.50
C ASN A 64 5.09 -3.26 -25.03
N LYS A 65 4.43 -4.20 -25.68
CA LYS A 65 4.16 -4.11 -27.15
C LYS A 65 3.35 -2.85 -27.51
N ILE A 66 2.44 -2.45 -26.62
CA ILE A 66 1.61 -1.25 -26.78
C ILE A 66 2.37 0.02 -26.39
N ILE A 67 3.02 -0.01 -25.21
CA ILE A 67 3.75 1.12 -24.63
C ILE A 67 4.89 1.51 -25.57
N GLU A 68 5.67 0.56 -26.03
CA GLU A 68 6.78 0.78 -26.93
C GLU A 68 6.34 1.45 -28.24
N LYS A 69 5.21 1.02 -28.81
CA LYS A 69 4.66 1.61 -30.02
C LYS A 69 4.16 3.04 -29.82
N LYS A 70 3.56 3.33 -28.64
CA LYS A 70 2.93 4.62 -28.37
C LYS A 70 3.88 5.64 -27.76
N VAL A 71 4.78 5.19 -26.88
CA VAL A 71 5.62 6.06 -26.04
C VAL A 71 7.11 5.94 -26.41
N GLY A 72 7.51 4.87 -27.10
CA GLY A 72 8.91 4.61 -27.43
C GLY A 72 9.75 4.28 -26.19
N ALA A 73 9.16 3.60 -25.22
CA ALA A 73 9.79 3.15 -23.97
C ALA A 73 9.23 1.78 -23.57
N LYS A 74 9.92 1.08 -22.68
CA LYS A 74 9.40 -0.11 -22.00
C LYS A 74 9.14 0.19 -20.53
N LEU A 75 8.16 -0.47 -19.94
CA LEU A 75 7.81 -0.38 -18.54
C LEU A 75 8.39 -1.60 -17.79
N ASP A 76 9.03 -1.36 -16.65
CA ASP A 76 9.43 -2.35 -15.67
C ASP A 76 8.78 -2.01 -14.32
N ILE A 77 8.01 -2.93 -13.75
CA ILE A 77 7.29 -2.70 -12.48
C ILE A 77 7.91 -3.54 -11.38
N GLN A 78 8.35 -2.86 -10.32
CA GLN A 78 8.83 -3.45 -9.08
C GLN A 78 7.74 -3.33 -8.01
N TYR A 79 7.22 -4.46 -7.53
CA TYR A 79 6.23 -4.50 -6.47
C TYR A 79 6.90 -4.46 -5.10
N LEU A 80 6.34 -3.66 -4.21
CA LEU A 80 6.69 -3.60 -2.79
C LEU A 80 5.42 -3.86 -1.98
N GLY A 81 5.45 -4.84 -1.10
CA GLY A 81 4.31 -5.26 -0.30
C GLY A 81 3.73 -4.14 0.56
N TRP A 82 2.44 -4.24 0.88
CA TRP A 82 1.71 -3.24 1.65
C TRP A 82 2.38 -2.89 2.99
N GLY A 83 2.93 -3.87 3.71
CA GLY A 83 3.58 -3.67 5.01
C GLY A 83 4.93 -2.93 4.94
N ASP A 84 5.60 -2.94 3.79
CA ASP A 84 6.96 -2.44 3.63
C ASP A 84 7.08 -1.19 2.76
N TYR A 85 6.05 -0.90 1.96
CA TYR A 85 6.12 0.11 0.90
C TYR A 85 6.61 1.46 1.41
N ALA A 86 5.99 1.98 2.45
CA ALA A 86 6.31 3.31 2.98
C ALA A 86 7.76 3.40 3.45
N GLN A 87 8.23 2.38 4.17
CA GLN A 87 9.61 2.35 4.68
C GLN A 87 10.63 2.23 3.55
N LYS A 88 10.40 1.30 2.61
CA LYS A 88 11.31 1.10 1.47
C LYS A 88 11.36 2.33 0.56
N MET A 89 10.21 2.96 0.27
CA MET A 89 10.17 4.18 -0.53
C MET A 89 10.87 5.36 0.15
N ASN A 90 10.80 5.49 1.48
CA ASN A 90 11.58 6.48 2.20
C ASN A 90 13.10 6.30 1.98
N VAL A 91 13.57 5.06 1.99
CA VAL A 91 14.98 4.74 1.71
C VAL A 91 15.35 5.05 0.25
N ILE A 92 14.53 4.60 -0.70
CA ILE A 92 14.73 4.82 -2.15
C ILE A 92 14.80 6.33 -2.45
N ILE A 93 13.86 7.10 -1.92
CA ILE A 93 13.82 8.57 -2.11
C ILE A 93 15.04 9.24 -1.47
N SER A 94 15.38 8.88 -0.23
CA SER A 94 16.48 9.52 0.51
C SER A 94 17.87 9.15 -0.02
N SER A 95 18.03 7.95 -0.56
CA SER A 95 19.29 7.51 -1.18
C SER A 95 19.52 8.11 -2.58
N GLY A 96 18.47 8.71 -3.18
CA GLY A 96 18.52 9.19 -4.56
C GLY A 96 18.56 8.04 -5.58
N GLU A 97 18.07 6.88 -5.23
CA GLU A 97 17.95 5.75 -6.17
C GLU A 97 17.14 6.17 -7.40
N ASN A 98 17.60 5.73 -8.58
CA ASN A 98 16.94 6.09 -9.83
C ASN A 98 15.68 5.24 -10.04
N TYR A 99 14.55 5.90 -10.11
CA TYR A 99 13.27 5.36 -10.58
C TYR A 99 12.55 6.45 -11.38
N ASP A 100 11.55 6.06 -12.16
CA ASP A 100 10.79 7.00 -12.98
C ASP A 100 9.41 7.26 -12.36
N ILE A 101 8.64 6.21 -12.09
CA ILE A 101 7.28 6.31 -11.56
C ILE A 101 7.20 5.61 -10.21
N ALA A 102 6.40 6.15 -9.29
CA ALA A 102 6.03 5.46 -8.07
C ALA A 102 4.60 5.79 -7.65
N PHE A 103 3.97 4.88 -6.89
CA PHE A 103 2.83 5.23 -6.07
C PHE A 103 3.30 6.23 -5.00
N ALA A 104 2.59 7.35 -4.83
CA ALA A 104 3.07 8.42 -3.97
C ALA A 104 3.18 8.00 -2.50
N ASN A 105 4.30 8.30 -1.87
CA ASN A 105 4.54 8.12 -0.45
C ASN A 105 4.75 9.50 0.18
N ASN A 106 4.04 9.83 1.26
CA ASN A 106 4.12 11.13 1.94
C ASN A 106 4.07 12.31 0.94
N TYR A 107 3.04 12.32 0.10
CA TYR A 107 2.96 13.13 -1.12
C TYR A 107 3.37 14.59 -0.92
N VAL A 108 2.70 15.31 -0.02
CA VAL A 108 2.94 16.75 0.18
C VAL A 108 4.37 17.02 0.68
N ILE A 109 4.83 16.24 1.65
CA ILE A 109 6.16 16.40 2.25
C ILE A 109 7.26 16.15 1.21
N ASN A 110 7.13 15.08 0.43
CA ASN A 110 8.14 14.72 -0.57
C ASN A 110 8.10 15.66 -1.79
N ALA A 111 6.93 16.17 -2.18
CA ALA A 111 6.81 17.21 -3.18
C ALA A 111 7.55 18.49 -2.74
N GLN A 112 7.32 18.95 -1.48
CA GLN A 112 7.99 20.13 -0.93
C GLN A 112 9.51 19.95 -0.79
N LYS A 113 9.98 18.73 -0.53
CA LYS A 113 11.42 18.39 -0.48
C LYS A 113 12.05 18.23 -1.87
N GLY A 114 11.27 18.36 -2.94
CA GLY A 114 11.78 18.23 -4.32
C GLY A 114 12.08 16.79 -4.74
N ALA A 115 11.51 15.79 -4.09
CA ALA A 115 11.66 14.39 -4.48
C ALA A 115 10.86 14.05 -5.75
N TYR A 116 9.75 14.74 -5.97
CA TYR A 116 8.86 14.53 -7.11
C TYR A 116 9.02 15.65 -8.16
N ALA A 117 8.86 15.30 -9.42
CA ALA A 117 8.91 16.22 -10.52
C ALA A 117 7.68 17.15 -10.53
N ASP A 118 7.88 18.40 -10.87
CA ASP A 118 6.81 19.34 -11.19
C ASP A 118 6.20 18.96 -12.53
N LEU A 119 4.94 18.54 -12.53
CA LEU A 119 4.20 18.08 -13.72
C LEU A 119 3.37 19.19 -14.35
N THR A 120 3.40 20.42 -13.82
CA THR A 120 2.49 21.51 -14.26
C THR A 120 2.57 21.78 -15.75
N GLU A 121 3.79 21.84 -16.31
CA GLU A 121 3.96 22.06 -17.74
C GLU A 121 3.76 20.78 -18.59
N LEU A 122 4.08 19.60 -18.01
CA LEU A 122 3.82 18.31 -18.67
C LEU A 122 2.32 18.07 -18.88
N TYR A 123 1.50 18.45 -17.91
CA TYR A 123 0.03 18.38 -18.06
C TYR A 123 -0.50 19.26 -19.21
N LYS A 124 0.14 20.40 -19.47
CA LYS A 124 -0.27 21.29 -20.58
C LYS A 124 0.13 20.76 -21.95
N LYS A 125 1.18 19.94 -22.00
CA LYS A 125 1.75 19.40 -23.24
C LYS A 125 1.32 17.93 -23.42
N GLU A 126 2.04 17.02 -22.80
CA GLU A 126 1.90 15.57 -23.01
C GLU A 126 0.64 15.01 -22.30
N GLY A 127 0.29 15.53 -21.13
CA GLY A 127 -0.87 15.12 -20.34
C GLY A 127 -2.17 15.88 -20.62
N LYS A 128 -2.28 16.63 -21.72
CA LYS A 128 -3.43 17.52 -21.99
C LYS A 128 -4.79 16.82 -21.98
N GLU A 129 -4.89 15.64 -22.55
CA GLU A 129 -6.15 14.90 -22.59
C GLU A 129 -6.49 14.31 -21.22
N LEU A 130 -5.48 13.86 -20.46
CA LEU A 130 -5.65 13.43 -19.08
C LEU A 130 -6.12 14.61 -18.20
N TYR A 131 -5.48 15.78 -18.34
CA TYR A 131 -5.85 16.97 -17.59
C TYR A 131 -7.30 17.39 -17.81
N LYS A 132 -7.79 17.30 -19.04
CA LYS A 132 -9.19 17.59 -19.38
C LYS A 132 -10.18 16.57 -18.82
N ALA A 133 -9.75 15.31 -18.73
CA ALA A 133 -10.59 14.20 -18.24
C ALA A 133 -10.71 14.17 -16.72
N LEU A 134 -9.77 14.79 -15.99
CA LEU A 134 -9.79 14.85 -14.53
C LEU A 134 -10.76 15.93 -14.02
N ASP A 135 -11.50 15.58 -12.96
CA ASP A 135 -12.27 16.57 -12.22
C ASP A 135 -11.32 17.65 -11.65
N PRO A 136 -11.62 18.95 -11.83
CA PRO A 136 -10.80 20.04 -11.30
C PRO A 136 -10.50 19.95 -9.80
N ALA A 137 -11.36 19.29 -9.00
CA ALA A 137 -11.12 19.05 -7.59
C ALA A 137 -9.89 18.18 -7.34
N TYR A 138 -9.62 17.17 -8.20
CA TYR A 138 -8.41 16.34 -8.10
C TYR A 138 -7.15 17.14 -8.40
N ILE A 139 -7.21 18.00 -9.41
CA ILE A 139 -6.09 18.89 -9.75
C ILE A 139 -5.81 19.83 -8.58
N LYS A 140 -6.84 20.49 -8.06
CA LYS A 140 -6.73 21.41 -6.91
C LYS A 140 -6.21 20.70 -5.67
N GLY A 141 -6.72 19.50 -5.35
CA GLY A 141 -6.31 18.72 -4.18
C GLY A 141 -4.87 18.20 -4.26
N ASN A 142 -4.35 18.00 -5.49
CA ASN A 142 -2.96 17.58 -5.71
C ASN A 142 -1.99 18.74 -6.00
N THR A 143 -2.46 19.98 -5.90
CA THR A 143 -1.61 21.17 -6.06
C THR A 143 -0.92 21.51 -4.74
N VAL A 144 0.41 21.54 -4.75
CA VAL A 144 1.26 21.89 -3.62
C VAL A 144 2.06 23.13 -3.99
N ASN A 145 1.91 24.23 -3.23
CA ASN A 145 2.58 25.50 -3.51
C ASN A 145 2.42 25.99 -4.98
N GLY A 146 1.20 25.84 -5.52
CA GLY A 146 0.86 26.27 -6.89
C GLY A 146 1.34 25.34 -8.01
N LYS A 147 1.92 24.17 -7.70
CA LYS A 147 2.46 23.21 -8.64
C LYS A 147 1.78 21.84 -8.49
N ILE A 148 1.71 21.09 -9.58
CA ILE A 148 1.15 19.75 -9.63
C ILE A 148 2.29 18.74 -9.67
N TYR A 149 2.31 17.76 -8.74
CA TYR A 149 3.37 16.76 -8.61
C TYR A 149 2.90 15.33 -8.83
N ALA A 150 1.61 15.12 -9.08
CA ALA A 150 1.06 13.78 -9.21
C ALA A 150 0.01 13.65 -10.29
N VAL A 151 -0.16 12.42 -10.77
CA VAL A 151 -1.31 11.97 -11.54
C VAL A 151 -2.26 11.25 -10.58
N PRO A 152 -3.43 11.83 -10.27
CA PRO A 152 -4.38 11.21 -9.36
C PRO A 152 -5.11 10.04 -10.04
N VAL A 153 -5.36 8.99 -9.27
CA VAL A 153 -6.26 7.90 -9.66
C VAL A 153 -7.68 8.31 -9.27
N ALA A 154 -8.50 8.66 -10.23
CA ALA A 154 -9.89 9.09 -10.03
C ALA A 154 -10.86 7.91 -9.79
N ALA A 155 -10.39 6.87 -9.10
CA ALA A 155 -11.18 5.71 -8.72
C ALA A 155 -11.59 5.77 -7.24
N ASN A 156 -12.61 4.98 -6.86
CA ASN A 156 -13.04 4.83 -5.47
C ASN A 156 -13.42 6.15 -4.78
N VAL A 157 -14.08 7.03 -5.49
CA VAL A 157 -14.61 8.29 -4.92
C VAL A 157 -15.69 8.07 -3.87
N ALA A 158 -16.35 6.89 -3.91
CA ALA A 158 -17.28 6.43 -2.89
C ALA A 158 -16.83 5.07 -2.40
N SER A 159 -16.66 4.90 -1.10
CA SER A 159 -16.21 3.64 -0.48
C SER A 159 -16.81 3.46 0.90
N SER A 160 -16.93 2.19 1.30
CA SER A 160 -17.24 1.76 2.65
C SER A 160 -16.15 0.81 3.16
N GLN A 161 -16.10 0.63 4.47
CA GLN A 161 -15.31 -0.43 5.07
C GLN A 161 -16.14 -1.72 5.10
N ASN A 162 -15.53 -2.81 4.73
CA ASN A 162 -16.19 -4.08 4.55
C ASN A 162 -15.40 -5.22 5.19
N PHE A 163 -16.09 -6.20 5.73
CA PHE A 163 -15.50 -7.51 5.96
C PHE A 163 -15.58 -8.33 4.68
N ALA A 164 -14.44 -8.75 4.18
CA ALA A 164 -14.33 -9.65 3.04
C ALA A 164 -14.11 -11.08 3.54
N PHE A 165 -14.94 -12.01 3.08
CA PHE A 165 -14.92 -13.41 3.47
C PHE A 165 -14.43 -14.28 2.34
N ASN A 166 -13.59 -15.26 2.67
CA ASN A 166 -13.13 -16.30 1.76
C ASN A 166 -14.30 -17.27 1.47
N GLY A 167 -15.00 -17.04 0.36
CA GLY A 167 -16.23 -17.75 0.01
C GLY A 167 -16.08 -19.27 -0.02
N PRO A 168 -15.05 -19.87 -0.63
CA PRO A 168 -14.78 -21.31 -0.56
C PRO A 168 -14.70 -21.88 0.86
N LEU A 169 -14.10 -21.16 1.81
CA LEU A 169 -14.03 -21.60 3.20
C LEU A 169 -15.39 -21.45 3.92
N VAL A 170 -16.11 -20.37 3.62
CA VAL A 170 -17.48 -20.16 4.12
C VAL A 170 -18.36 -21.32 3.71
N GLU A 171 -18.33 -21.71 2.43
CA GLU A 171 -19.11 -22.84 1.87
C GLU A 171 -18.64 -24.18 2.43
N LYS A 172 -17.34 -24.46 2.39
CA LYS A 172 -16.74 -25.72 2.86
C LYS A 172 -17.11 -26.04 4.31
N TYR A 173 -17.12 -25.03 5.15
CA TYR A 173 -17.37 -25.20 6.59
C TYR A 173 -18.80 -24.86 7.02
N GLY A 174 -19.67 -24.46 6.09
CA GLY A 174 -21.06 -24.08 6.37
C GLY A 174 -21.14 -22.95 7.42
N ILE A 175 -20.33 -21.89 7.24
CA ILE A 175 -20.27 -20.76 8.18
C ILE A 175 -21.34 -19.74 7.79
N ASP A 176 -22.22 -19.41 8.73
CA ASP A 176 -23.23 -18.38 8.51
C ASP A 176 -22.66 -16.98 8.74
N ILE A 177 -22.58 -16.19 7.66
CA ILE A 177 -22.12 -14.79 7.69
C ILE A 177 -23.29 -13.80 7.52
N SER A 178 -24.55 -14.26 7.53
CA SER A 178 -25.72 -13.44 7.21
C SER A 178 -25.91 -12.27 8.18
N ASN A 179 -25.59 -12.50 9.47
CA ASN A 179 -25.80 -11.55 10.56
C ASN A 179 -24.59 -10.64 10.85
N VAL A 180 -23.52 -10.74 10.05
CA VAL A 180 -22.33 -9.90 10.24
C VAL A 180 -22.60 -8.48 9.77
N LYS A 181 -22.40 -7.51 10.68
CA LYS A 181 -22.65 -6.07 10.46
C LYS A 181 -21.68 -5.15 11.21
N ASP A 182 -20.88 -5.66 12.12
CA ASP A 182 -19.92 -4.94 12.96
C ASP A 182 -18.89 -5.91 13.54
N TYR A 183 -17.88 -5.38 14.23
CA TYR A 183 -16.83 -6.22 14.84
C TYR A 183 -17.40 -7.22 15.84
N ALA A 184 -18.39 -6.83 16.67
CA ALA A 184 -18.92 -7.72 17.69
C ALA A 184 -19.64 -8.93 17.08
N SER A 185 -20.32 -8.74 15.96
CA SER A 185 -21.04 -9.81 15.25
C SER A 185 -20.16 -10.80 14.50
N LEU A 186 -18.83 -10.52 14.38
CA LEU A 186 -17.87 -11.48 13.81
C LEU A 186 -17.56 -12.66 14.74
N GLU A 187 -17.73 -12.51 16.07
CA GLU A 187 -17.25 -13.51 17.03
C GLU A 187 -17.71 -14.96 16.73
N PRO A 188 -19.00 -15.22 16.45
CA PRO A 188 -19.46 -16.57 16.14
C PRO A 188 -18.78 -17.16 14.89
N VAL A 189 -18.52 -16.33 13.90
CA VAL A 189 -17.87 -16.70 12.65
C VAL A 189 -16.40 -17.05 12.89
N LEU A 190 -15.66 -16.22 13.63
CA LEU A 190 -14.26 -16.45 13.97
C LEU A 190 -14.07 -17.69 14.83
N LYS A 191 -14.96 -17.89 15.79
CA LYS A 191 -14.99 -19.08 16.63
C LYS A 191 -15.22 -20.35 15.79
N ALA A 192 -16.22 -20.32 14.92
CA ALA A 192 -16.59 -21.46 14.09
C ALA A 192 -15.43 -21.95 13.22
N ILE A 193 -14.70 -21.04 12.54
CA ILE A 193 -13.57 -21.46 11.71
C ILE A 193 -12.41 -21.98 12.55
N LYS A 194 -12.09 -21.35 13.68
CA LYS A 194 -11.02 -21.79 14.55
C LYS A 194 -11.23 -23.20 15.10
N GLU A 195 -12.48 -23.55 15.40
CA GLU A 195 -12.84 -24.89 15.85
C GLU A 195 -12.79 -25.93 14.72
N LYS A 196 -13.15 -25.54 13.49
CA LYS A 196 -13.23 -26.44 12.33
C LYS A 196 -11.91 -26.63 11.59
N ASP A 197 -11.10 -25.58 11.51
CA ASP A 197 -9.77 -25.63 10.88
C ASP A 197 -8.79 -24.68 11.58
N PRO A 198 -7.98 -25.19 12.51
CA PRO A 198 -7.01 -24.36 13.24
C PRO A 198 -5.85 -23.83 12.37
N ASN A 199 -5.69 -24.30 11.13
CA ASN A 199 -4.66 -23.81 10.21
C ASN A 199 -5.12 -22.57 9.44
N VAL A 200 -6.40 -22.26 9.45
CA VAL A 200 -6.96 -21.04 8.85
C VAL A 200 -6.91 -19.91 9.87
N VAL A 201 -6.36 -18.76 9.49
CA VAL A 201 -6.39 -17.54 10.29
C VAL A 201 -7.83 -17.00 10.31
N PRO A 202 -8.51 -16.94 11.47
CA PRO A 202 -9.90 -16.48 11.51
C PRO A 202 -10.06 -15.04 11.04
N PHE A 203 -9.28 -14.09 11.59
CA PHE A 203 -9.28 -12.69 11.20
C PHE A 203 -7.88 -12.27 10.77
N ALA A 204 -7.69 -12.13 9.48
CA ALA A 204 -6.39 -11.84 8.86
C ALA A 204 -6.04 -10.37 8.98
N MET A 205 -4.93 -10.08 9.62
CA MET A 205 -4.30 -8.76 9.68
C MET A 205 -2.81 -8.90 9.94
N ASN A 206 -2.05 -7.87 9.63
CA ASN A 206 -0.61 -7.80 9.78
C ASN A 206 -0.17 -6.45 10.37
N LYS A 207 1.12 -6.17 10.41
CA LYS A 207 1.68 -4.94 11.01
C LYS A 207 1.20 -3.63 10.35
N SER A 208 0.60 -3.69 9.16
CA SER A 208 0.03 -2.51 8.50
C SER A 208 -1.37 -2.15 8.98
N TYR A 209 -1.95 -2.96 9.88
CA TYR A 209 -3.28 -2.70 10.41
C TYR A 209 -3.28 -1.47 11.34
N GLY A 210 -3.96 -0.41 10.92
CA GLY A 210 -3.98 0.90 11.60
C GLY A 210 -4.99 1.03 12.76
N GLY A 211 -5.64 -0.06 13.15
CA GLY A 211 -6.73 -0.09 14.13
C GLY A 211 -8.11 -0.24 13.47
N PRO A 212 -9.18 -0.41 14.25
CA PRO A 212 -10.51 -0.67 13.72
C PRO A 212 -10.97 0.50 12.82
N SER A 213 -11.54 0.14 11.68
CA SER A 213 -12.19 1.11 10.80
C SER A 213 -13.55 1.53 11.34
N ASP A 214 -13.96 2.77 11.07
CA ASP A 214 -15.26 3.31 11.47
C ASP A 214 -15.68 4.39 10.45
N ASP A 215 -16.83 4.99 10.68
CA ASP A 215 -17.36 6.11 9.88
C ASP A 215 -16.62 7.42 10.20
N PHE A 216 -15.35 7.46 9.79
CA PHE A 216 -14.45 8.58 9.98
C PHE A 216 -13.94 9.18 8.67
N ASP A 217 -13.81 10.49 8.63
CA ASP A 217 -12.93 11.18 7.68
C ASP A 217 -11.61 11.53 8.40
N TYR A 218 -10.52 11.01 7.89
CA TYR A 218 -9.20 11.22 8.47
C TYR A 218 -8.62 12.56 8.01
N VAL A 219 -8.37 13.45 8.96
CA VAL A 219 -7.87 14.81 8.71
C VAL A 219 -6.41 14.82 8.26
N ALA A 220 -5.68 13.77 8.61
CA ALA A 220 -4.28 13.62 8.26
C ALA A 220 -3.97 12.18 7.90
N VAL A 221 -2.88 11.99 7.15
CA VAL A 221 -2.42 10.66 6.72
C VAL A 221 -1.94 9.87 7.92
N ASP A 222 -2.14 8.59 7.82
CA ASP A 222 -1.64 7.48 8.63
C ASP A 222 -1.06 7.77 10.02
N GLY A 223 -1.68 7.13 11.02
CA GLY A 223 -1.14 7.05 12.37
C GLY A 223 -1.54 8.20 13.30
N LEU A 224 -2.12 9.28 12.79
CA LEU A 224 -2.62 10.34 13.67
C LEU A 224 -4.03 9.99 14.17
N PRO A 225 -4.35 10.29 15.45
CA PRO A 225 -5.63 9.93 16.04
C PRO A 225 -6.78 10.86 15.64
N PHE A 226 -6.50 11.92 14.87
CA PHE A 226 -7.45 12.99 14.57
C PHE A 226 -8.37 12.64 13.41
N VAL A 227 -9.67 12.71 13.67
CA VAL A 227 -10.73 12.38 12.70
C VAL A 227 -11.85 13.40 12.77
N VAL A 228 -12.63 13.51 11.68
CA VAL A 228 -13.99 14.02 11.73
C VAL A 228 -14.90 12.80 11.91
N ASP A 229 -15.70 12.81 12.97
CA ASP A 229 -16.69 11.76 13.22
C ASP A 229 -17.92 11.99 12.35
N LEU A 230 -18.09 11.13 11.32
CA LEU A 230 -19.22 11.27 10.38
C LEU A 230 -20.58 10.92 10.98
N LYS A 231 -20.59 10.25 12.15
CA LYS A 231 -21.80 9.99 12.95
C LYS A 231 -22.04 11.01 14.07
N GLY A 232 -21.14 11.96 14.22
CA GLY A 232 -21.18 13.00 15.25
C GLY A 232 -21.27 14.41 14.69
N ASP A 233 -20.60 15.34 15.34
CA ASP A 233 -20.49 16.73 14.87
C ASP A 233 -19.39 16.83 13.80
N THR A 234 -19.81 16.81 12.54
CA THR A 234 -18.91 16.86 11.38
C THR A 234 -18.18 18.21 11.19
N THR A 235 -18.43 19.18 12.06
CA THR A 235 -17.71 20.46 12.07
C THR A 235 -16.49 20.47 12.99
N LYS A 236 -16.25 19.35 13.70
CA LYS A 236 -15.17 19.22 14.69
C LYS A 236 -14.20 18.12 14.33
N ILE A 237 -12.94 18.40 14.59
CA ILE A 237 -11.87 17.40 14.61
C ILE A 237 -11.76 16.87 16.03
N VAL A 238 -11.81 15.57 16.19
CA VAL A 238 -11.76 14.89 17.49
C VAL A 238 -10.67 13.81 17.50
N ASP A 239 -10.20 13.46 18.69
CA ASP A 239 -9.35 12.28 18.87
C ASP A 239 -10.23 11.02 18.86
N ARG A 240 -10.00 10.09 17.91
CA ARG A 240 -10.79 8.85 17.78
C ARG A 240 -10.78 8.00 19.06
N TYR A 241 -9.72 8.07 19.87
CA TYR A 241 -9.64 7.34 21.14
C TYR A 241 -10.58 7.88 22.23
N THR A 242 -11.19 9.05 22.02
CA THR A 242 -12.24 9.61 22.89
C THR A 242 -13.64 9.20 22.48
N ILE A 243 -13.81 8.53 21.33
CA ILE A 243 -15.09 8.09 20.80
C ILE A 243 -15.45 6.71 21.36
N PRO A 244 -16.55 6.58 22.14
CA PRO A 244 -16.85 5.32 22.83
C PRO A 244 -16.95 4.11 21.91
N ARG A 245 -17.61 4.21 20.74
CA ARG A 245 -17.74 3.08 19.80
C ARG A 245 -16.39 2.62 19.25
N TYR A 246 -15.44 3.54 19.01
CA TYR A 246 -14.09 3.17 18.59
C TYR A 246 -13.34 2.42 19.68
N VAL A 247 -13.46 2.86 20.92
CA VAL A 247 -12.86 2.19 22.09
C VAL A 247 -13.45 0.79 22.28
N GLU A 248 -14.77 0.62 22.11
CA GLU A 248 -15.40 -0.70 22.18
C GLU A 248 -14.92 -1.63 21.04
N ASN A 249 -14.73 -1.12 19.83
CA ASN A 249 -14.14 -1.90 18.74
C ASN A 249 -12.70 -2.35 19.09
N LEU A 250 -11.88 -1.47 19.68
CA LEU A 250 -10.54 -1.84 20.17
C LEU A 250 -10.58 -2.95 21.23
N LYS A 251 -11.49 -2.86 22.19
CA LYS A 251 -11.68 -3.91 23.21
C LYS A 251 -12.11 -5.24 22.57
N THR A 252 -12.99 -5.18 21.58
CA THR A 252 -13.43 -6.35 20.81
C THR A 252 -12.25 -7.00 20.07
N LEU A 253 -11.42 -6.21 19.39
CA LEU A 253 -10.22 -6.71 18.71
C LEU A 253 -9.20 -7.28 19.71
N HIS A 254 -9.03 -6.66 20.88
CA HIS A 254 -8.16 -7.19 21.92
C HIS A 254 -8.68 -8.57 22.42
N LYS A 255 -9.98 -8.70 22.67
CA LYS A 255 -10.61 -9.99 22.97
C LYS A 255 -10.34 -11.03 21.89
N TYR A 256 -10.41 -10.65 20.61
CA TYR A 256 -10.13 -11.56 19.49
C TYR A 256 -8.66 -11.96 19.43
N TYR A 257 -7.75 -11.05 19.76
CA TYR A 257 -6.33 -11.35 19.88
C TYR A 257 -6.08 -12.36 21.01
N GLU A 258 -6.65 -12.14 22.19
CA GLU A 258 -6.53 -13.07 23.32
C GLU A 258 -7.13 -14.45 23.01
N ALA A 259 -8.27 -14.49 22.32
CA ALA A 259 -8.90 -15.71 21.85
C ALA A 259 -8.11 -16.42 20.74
N GLY A 260 -7.07 -15.77 20.17
CA GLY A 260 -6.26 -16.27 19.06
C GLY A 260 -7.03 -16.33 17.75
N TYR A 261 -7.98 -15.45 17.54
CA TYR A 261 -8.62 -15.24 16.24
C TYR A 261 -7.79 -14.31 15.35
N ILE A 262 -6.97 -13.46 15.95
CA ILE A 262 -5.99 -12.59 15.30
C ILE A 262 -4.60 -13.22 15.50
N PRO A 263 -3.70 -13.18 14.48
CA PRO A 263 -2.35 -13.71 14.59
C PRO A 263 -1.58 -13.11 15.77
N LYS A 264 -0.86 -13.92 16.52
CA LYS A 264 -0.10 -13.45 17.69
C LYS A 264 1.07 -12.53 17.32
N ASP A 265 1.60 -12.68 16.12
CA ASP A 265 2.69 -11.86 15.54
C ASP A 265 2.17 -10.66 14.72
N VAL A 266 0.90 -10.30 14.82
CA VAL A 266 0.26 -9.24 14.02
C VAL A 266 1.04 -7.93 13.99
N ALA A 267 1.68 -7.56 15.10
CA ALA A 267 2.46 -6.32 15.21
C ALA A 267 3.79 -6.32 14.43
N THR A 268 4.27 -7.48 14.01
CA THR A 268 5.59 -7.66 13.37
C THR A 268 5.53 -8.40 12.04
N SER A 269 4.42 -9.09 11.76
CA SER A 269 4.25 -9.91 10.56
C SER A 269 4.02 -9.07 9.31
N ASP A 270 4.68 -9.47 8.23
CA ASP A 270 4.50 -8.96 6.87
C ASP A 270 3.56 -9.82 6.02
N THR A 271 2.94 -10.84 6.60
CA THR A 271 2.06 -11.76 5.88
C THR A 271 0.94 -11.01 5.14
N GLY A 272 0.88 -11.17 3.81
CA GLY A 272 -0.06 -10.43 2.94
C GLY A 272 -1.49 -10.99 2.92
N TYR A 273 -1.69 -12.26 3.30
CA TYR A 273 -2.99 -12.95 3.21
C TYR A 273 -3.66 -12.76 1.84
N ASP A 274 -3.01 -13.25 0.78
CA ASP A 274 -3.48 -13.11 -0.59
C ASP A 274 -4.94 -13.56 -0.75
N LEU A 275 -5.72 -12.82 -1.55
CA LEU A 275 -7.13 -13.10 -1.79
C LEU A 275 -7.38 -14.48 -2.44
N SER A 276 -6.41 -15.02 -3.16
CA SER A 276 -6.48 -16.32 -3.83
C SER A 276 -6.19 -17.52 -2.92
N GLN A 277 -5.75 -17.31 -1.68
CA GLN A 277 -5.30 -18.36 -0.77
C GLN A 277 -6.38 -18.79 0.24
N ASP A 278 -6.28 -20.05 0.72
CA ASP A 278 -7.14 -20.63 1.77
C ASP A 278 -6.56 -20.48 3.19
N THR A 279 -5.66 -19.52 3.40
CA THR A 279 -4.96 -19.33 4.67
C THR A 279 -5.72 -18.44 5.67
N TRP A 280 -6.82 -17.80 5.24
CA TRP A 280 -7.57 -16.82 6.01
C TRP A 280 -9.09 -16.94 5.75
N LEU A 281 -9.92 -16.60 6.75
CA LEU A 281 -11.37 -16.59 6.59
C LEU A 281 -11.93 -15.20 6.33
N VAL A 282 -11.60 -14.20 7.16
CA VAL A 282 -12.08 -12.82 7.01
C VAL A 282 -10.94 -11.81 7.10
N ARG A 283 -11.07 -10.72 6.36
CA ARG A 283 -10.18 -9.55 6.40
C ARG A 283 -10.98 -8.27 6.15
N GLU A 284 -10.42 -7.12 6.52
CA GLU A 284 -11.02 -5.84 6.18
C GLU A 284 -10.60 -5.38 4.78
N GLU A 285 -11.57 -4.80 4.07
CA GLU A 285 -11.35 -4.22 2.74
C GLU A 285 -12.08 -2.89 2.61
N THR A 286 -11.40 -1.92 2.02
CA THR A 286 -12.00 -0.64 1.62
C THR A 286 -12.37 -0.72 0.15
N VAL A 287 -13.65 -0.88 -0.15
CA VAL A 287 -14.14 -0.98 -1.53
C VAL A 287 -15.35 -0.08 -1.74
N GLY A 288 -15.74 0.10 -3.02
CA GLY A 288 -16.96 0.80 -3.41
C GLY A 288 -18.24 0.10 -2.93
N PRO A 289 -19.39 0.42 -3.54
CA PRO A 289 -20.66 -0.23 -3.20
C PRO A 289 -20.51 -1.76 -3.14
N ALA A 290 -21.23 -2.39 -2.22
CA ALA A 290 -21.03 -3.80 -1.86
C ALA A 290 -21.10 -4.78 -3.05
N ASP A 291 -22.03 -4.58 -3.97
CA ASP A 291 -22.18 -5.37 -5.19
C ASP A 291 -20.96 -5.24 -6.12
N TYR A 292 -20.48 -4.02 -6.34
CA TYR A 292 -19.26 -3.76 -7.10
C TYR A 292 -18.03 -4.35 -6.40
N GLY A 293 -17.90 -4.13 -5.09
CA GLY A 293 -16.79 -4.66 -4.30
C GLY A 293 -16.72 -6.19 -4.34
N ASN A 294 -17.87 -6.83 -4.21
CA ASN A 294 -18.00 -8.27 -4.30
C ASN A 294 -17.50 -8.80 -5.66
N SER A 295 -17.99 -8.19 -6.73
CA SER A 295 -17.60 -8.53 -8.11
C SER A 295 -16.11 -8.27 -8.37
N LEU A 296 -15.58 -7.12 -7.89
CA LEU A 296 -14.19 -6.75 -8.06
C LEU A 296 -13.26 -7.73 -7.34
N LEU A 297 -13.50 -7.99 -6.06
CA LEU A 297 -12.63 -8.86 -5.27
C LEU A 297 -12.72 -10.31 -5.75
N THR A 298 -13.89 -10.81 -6.11
CA THR A 298 -14.06 -12.14 -6.70
C THR A 298 -13.25 -12.29 -7.98
N ARG A 299 -13.26 -11.27 -8.85
CA ARG A 299 -12.47 -11.29 -10.10
C ARG A 299 -10.96 -11.23 -9.82
N VAL A 300 -10.51 -10.38 -8.89
CA VAL A 300 -9.10 -10.26 -8.54
C VAL A 300 -8.59 -11.55 -7.91
N ALA A 301 -9.36 -12.13 -7.00
CA ALA A 301 -9.03 -13.39 -6.34
C ALA A 301 -9.11 -14.61 -7.23
N ASN A 302 -9.80 -14.52 -8.39
CA ASN A 302 -10.24 -15.64 -9.22
C ASN A 302 -11.00 -16.72 -8.42
N ARG A 303 -11.75 -16.28 -7.42
CA ARG A 303 -12.56 -17.12 -6.51
C ARG A 303 -13.60 -16.26 -5.80
N LYS A 304 -14.66 -16.91 -5.31
CA LYS A 304 -15.74 -16.20 -4.61
C LYS A 304 -15.20 -15.49 -3.36
N ILE A 305 -15.44 -14.18 -3.28
CA ILE A 305 -15.25 -13.36 -2.09
C ILE A 305 -16.61 -12.72 -1.78
N ASP A 306 -17.10 -12.93 -0.58
CA ASP A 306 -18.32 -12.30 -0.09
C ASP A 306 -17.97 -11.11 0.80
N ILE A 307 -18.61 -9.96 0.61
CA ILE A 307 -18.39 -8.78 1.45
C ILE A 307 -19.61 -8.39 2.26
N LYS A 308 -19.37 -7.88 3.45
CA LYS A 308 -20.36 -7.32 4.36
C LYS A 308 -19.91 -5.92 4.76
N PRO A 309 -20.58 -4.85 4.30
CA PRO A 309 -20.26 -3.50 4.75
C PRO A 309 -20.61 -3.34 6.23
N PHE A 310 -19.72 -2.66 6.96
CA PHE A 310 -19.93 -2.32 8.37
C PHE A 310 -19.82 -0.81 8.64
N THR A 311 -19.51 -0.02 7.61
CA THR A 311 -19.67 1.44 7.62
C THR A 311 -20.62 1.88 6.51
N GLU A 312 -21.07 3.12 6.60
CA GLU A 312 -21.82 3.75 5.54
C GLU A 312 -20.96 3.97 4.28
N LEU A 313 -21.62 4.15 3.15
CA LEU A 313 -20.96 4.50 1.90
C LEU A 313 -20.76 6.02 1.83
N TYR A 314 -19.51 6.47 1.92
CA TYR A 314 -19.19 7.88 1.84
C TYR A 314 -18.49 8.24 0.54
N LYS A 315 -18.85 9.38 -0.03
CA LYS A 315 -18.06 10.02 -1.08
C LYS A 315 -16.90 10.75 -0.44
N LYS A 316 -15.66 10.34 -0.76
CA LYS A 316 -14.45 11.02 -0.29
C LYS A 316 -14.24 12.31 -1.08
N ASN A 317 -14.18 13.42 -0.39
CA ASN A 317 -13.89 14.74 -0.98
C ASN A 317 -12.40 15.11 -0.91
N ASN A 318 -11.60 14.36 -0.17
CA ASN A 318 -10.17 14.65 -0.03
C ASN A 318 -9.39 13.99 -1.17
N THR A 319 -9.06 14.79 -2.16
CA THR A 319 -8.33 14.34 -3.36
C THR A 319 -6.86 14.03 -3.11
N THR A 320 -6.28 14.45 -1.97
CA THR A 320 -4.92 14.09 -1.57
C THR A 320 -4.83 12.71 -0.91
N GLN A 321 -5.97 12.15 -0.50
CA GLN A 321 -6.07 10.80 0.07
C GLN A 321 -6.33 9.72 -0.99
N VAL A 322 -6.59 10.09 -2.24
CA VAL A 322 -6.67 9.11 -3.33
C VAL A 322 -5.27 8.68 -3.74
N ALA A 323 -5.20 7.49 -4.34
CA ALA A 323 -3.97 6.99 -4.92
C ALA A 323 -3.42 7.99 -5.95
N ASN A 324 -2.16 8.29 -5.85
CA ASN A 324 -1.46 9.19 -6.76
C ASN A 324 -0.25 8.49 -7.35
N PHE A 325 0.01 8.69 -8.63
CA PHE A 325 1.28 8.33 -9.23
C PHE A 325 2.14 9.58 -9.37
N VAL A 326 3.40 9.47 -8.99
CA VAL A 326 4.39 10.54 -9.05
C VAL A 326 5.53 10.15 -9.96
N ILE A 327 6.15 11.15 -10.58
CA ILE A 327 7.40 10.98 -11.32
C ILE A 327 8.54 11.47 -10.44
N SER A 328 9.61 10.68 -10.36
CA SER A 328 10.82 11.06 -9.63
C SER A 328 11.42 12.33 -10.21
N ASN A 329 11.83 13.27 -9.35
CA ASN A 329 12.53 14.46 -9.84
C ASN A 329 13.88 14.10 -10.49
N ASN A 330 14.48 12.97 -10.11
CA ASN A 330 15.73 12.47 -10.69
C ASN A 330 15.53 11.71 -12.01
N SER A 331 14.27 11.40 -12.40
CA SER A 331 13.99 10.73 -13.68
C SER A 331 14.48 11.54 -14.85
N LYS A 332 15.13 10.87 -15.81
CA LYS A 332 15.52 11.43 -17.10
C LYS A 332 14.48 11.20 -18.19
N ASN A 333 13.41 10.49 -17.85
CA ASN A 333 12.38 10.04 -18.78
C ASN A 333 11.01 10.70 -18.49
N LYS A 334 10.98 11.88 -17.86
CA LYS A 334 9.76 12.53 -17.36
C LYS A 334 8.64 12.68 -18.39
N GLU A 335 9.00 12.88 -19.66
CA GLU A 335 8.04 13.04 -20.76
C GLU A 335 7.44 11.70 -21.23
N LYS A 336 8.10 10.58 -20.90
CA LYS A 336 7.69 9.22 -21.27
C LYS A 336 7.09 8.41 -20.11
N ALA A 337 7.29 8.90 -18.89
CA ALA A 337 6.84 8.27 -17.62
C ALA A 337 5.37 8.57 -17.24
#